data_7f88a9198b2a9a9be208f1c14d8c1c22
#
_entry.id   7f88a9198b2a9a9be208f1c14d8c1c22
#
_cell.length_a   1.000
_cell.length_b   1.000
_cell.length_c   1.000
_cell.angle_alpha   90.00
_cell.angle_beta   90.00
_cell.angle_gamma   90.00
#
_symmetry.space_group_name_H-M   'P 1'
#
loop_
_entity.id
_entity.type
_entity.pdbx_description
1 polymer ?
#
loop_
_entity_poly.entity_id
_entity_poly.type
_entity_poly.pdbx_seq_one_letter_code
_entity_poly.pdbx_strand_id
1 'polypeptide(L)'
;MAVRTAVKRAALVAEGRQRREWGVHTIFVNYRVDACPQCMEWVGQVLVDDVYSGGTQQEAEEHGYALLSEAMAKGLFHPNCRDTASTYFPGITQLPEKPSEEEIAAAKRREALEGELSDAKAKERAYTRIAELSLDPSNGEDGAEKAQRWGERVGELELSLGETLPDAT
;
A
#
# COMPACT_ATOMS: atom_id res chain seq x y z
N MET A 1 -4.00 -1.79 14.88
CA MET A 1 -2.65 -1.96 14.28
C MET A 1 -2.13 -3.40 14.35
N ALA A 2 -2.19 -4.09 15.49
CA ALA A 2 -1.72 -5.47 15.63
C ALA A 2 -2.35 -6.49 14.66
N VAL A 3 -3.66 -6.37 14.38
CA VAL A 3 -4.39 -7.30 13.52
C VAL A 3 -3.87 -7.29 12.08
N ARG A 4 -3.63 -6.12 11.48
CA ARG A 4 -3.12 -6.02 10.11
C ARG A 4 -1.74 -6.70 9.97
N THR A 5 -0.85 -6.46 10.92
CA THR A 5 0.48 -7.09 10.94
C THR A 5 0.39 -8.61 11.09
N ALA A 6 -0.51 -9.09 11.95
CA ALA A 6 -0.72 -10.53 12.16
C ALA A 6 -1.28 -11.21 10.90
N VAL A 7 -2.29 -10.60 10.26
CA VAL A 7 -2.87 -11.12 9.01
C VAL A 7 -1.82 -11.19 7.90
N LYS A 8 -1.01 -10.12 7.75
CA LYS A 8 0.06 -10.11 6.75
C LYS A 8 1.10 -11.21 7.01
N ARG A 9 1.55 -11.38 8.25
CA ARG A 9 2.49 -12.46 8.60
C ARG A 9 1.90 -13.84 8.32
N ALA A 10 0.63 -14.05 8.65
CA ALA A 10 -0.06 -15.30 8.33
C ALA A 10 -0.10 -15.57 6.81
N ALA A 11 -0.37 -14.55 6.01
CA ALA A 11 -0.34 -14.65 4.55
C ALA A 11 1.07 -15.03 4.04
N LEU A 12 2.12 -14.34 4.48
CA LEU A 12 3.50 -14.64 4.09
C LEU A 12 3.90 -16.10 4.45
N VAL A 13 3.49 -16.58 5.62
CA VAL A 13 3.73 -17.97 6.04
C VAL A 13 2.96 -18.95 5.14
N ALA A 14 1.70 -18.69 4.84
CA ALA A 14 0.87 -19.57 4.00
C ALA A 14 1.42 -19.64 2.56
N GLU A 15 1.73 -18.49 1.97
CA GLU A 15 2.34 -18.40 0.64
C GLU A 15 3.74 -19.06 0.60
N GLY A 16 4.55 -18.90 1.65
CA GLY A 16 5.84 -19.55 1.77
C GLY A 16 5.74 -21.07 1.82
N ARG A 17 4.74 -21.61 2.53
CA ARG A 17 4.45 -23.04 2.53
C ARG A 17 4.07 -23.55 1.14
N GLN A 18 3.22 -22.83 0.45
CA GLN A 18 2.81 -23.16 -0.92
C GLN A 18 4.00 -23.17 -1.88
N ARG A 19 4.88 -22.14 -1.80
CA ARG A 19 6.11 -22.08 -2.59
C ARG A 19 7.04 -23.27 -2.31
N ARG A 20 7.19 -23.64 -1.04
CA ARG A 20 7.97 -24.82 -0.63
C ARG A 20 7.44 -26.10 -1.27
N GLU A 21 6.13 -26.31 -1.30
CA GLU A 21 5.49 -27.46 -1.95
C GLU A 21 5.78 -27.49 -3.46
N TRP A 22 5.89 -26.32 -4.10
CA TRP A 22 6.23 -26.21 -5.51
C TRP A 22 7.74 -26.30 -5.80
N GLY A 23 8.58 -26.30 -4.77
CA GLY A 23 10.03 -26.24 -4.93
C GLY A 23 10.51 -24.89 -5.51
N VAL A 24 9.77 -23.82 -5.25
CA VAL A 24 10.09 -22.46 -5.71
C VAL A 24 10.35 -21.58 -4.50
N HIS A 25 11.55 -21.02 -4.44
CA HIS A 25 12.00 -20.23 -3.30
C HIS A 25 12.21 -18.75 -3.63
N THR A 26 11.75 -18.30 -4.80
CA THR A 26 11.95 -16.94 -5.26
C THR A 26 10.66 -16.11 -5.21
N ILE A 27 10.81 -14.87 -4.77
CA ILE A 27 9.73 -13.88 -4.70
C ILE A 27 10.17 -12.59 -5.38
N PHE A 28 9.20 -11.86 -5.92
CA PHE A 28 9.36 -10.51 -6.45
C PHE A 28 8.67 -9.53 -5.52
N VAL A 29 9.39 -8.52 -5.04
CA VAL A 29 8.80 -7.44 -4.23
C VAL A 29 8.06 -6.49 -5.16
N ASN A 30 6.75 -6.46 -5.06
CA ASN A 30 5.89 -5.73 -5.99
C ASN A 30 6.17 -4.23 -5.99
N TYR A 31 6.06 -3.60 -7.16
CA TYR A 31 6.15 -2.15 -7.26
C TYR A 31 5.03 -1.50 -6.47
N ARG A 32 5.41 -0.47 -5.74
CA ARG A 32 4.49 0.35 -4.99
C ARG A 32 5.01 1.79 -4.93
N VAL A 33 4.17 2.73 -5.36
CA VAL A 33 4.54 4.15 -5.48
C VAL A 33 4.70 4.86 -4.13
N ASP A 34 4.01 4.35 -3.09
CA ASP A 34 4.02 4.87 -1.72
C ASP A 34 4.82 3.96 -0.76
N ALA A 35 5.77 3.17 -1.30
CA ALA A 35 6.64 2.36 -0.47
C ALA A 35 7.38 3.23 0.54
N CYS A 36 7.45 2.76 1.80
CA CYS A 36 8.19 3.50 2.83
C CYS A 36 9.70 3.51 2.52
N PRO A 37 10.46 4.48 3.08
CA PRO A 37 11.90 4.58 2.81
C PRO A 37 12.69 3.30 3.09
N GLN A 38 12.26 2.49 4.08
CA GLN A 38 12.92 1.22 4.43
C GLN A 38 12.66 0.11 3.41
N CYS A 39 11.48 0.13 2.76
CA CYS A 39 11.12 -0.86 1.75
C CYS A 39 11.54 -0.46 0.35
N MET A 40 11.76 0.84 0.09
CA MET A 40 12.06 1.39 -1.23
C MET A 40 13.27 0.74 -1.90
N GLU A 41 14.29 0.36 -1.11
CA GLU A 41 15.48 -0.33 -1.62
C GLU A 41 15.14 -1.69 -2.25
N TRP A 42 14.08 -2.35 -1.75
CA TRP A 42 13.72 -3.72 -2.13
C TRP A 42 12.62 -3.81 -3.17
N VAL A 43 11.86 -2.74 -3.36
CA VAL A 43 10.77 -2.68 -4.33
C VAL A 43 11.29 -2.93 -5.74
N GLY A 44 10.67 -3.87 -6.43
CA GLY A 44 11.08 -4.27 -7.78
C GLY A 44 12.25 -5.26 -7.84
N GLN A 45 12.71 -5.76 -6.70
CA GLN A 45 13.77 -6.78 -6.67
C GLN A 45 13.20 -8.19 -6.53
N VAL A 46 13.93 -9.15 -7.06
CA VAL A 46 13.72 -10.58 -6.80
C VAL A 46 14.59 -10.99 -5.62
N LEU A 47 14.01 -11.71 -4.67
CA LEU A 47 14.68 -12.22 -3.47
C LEU A 47 14.51 -13.73 -3.37
N VAL A 48 15.44 -14.40 -2.71
CA VAL A 48 15.28 -15.80 -2.29
C VAL A 48 14.66 -15.84 -0.91
N ASP A 49 13.54 -16.54 -0.80
CA ASP A 49 12.76 -16.68 0.44
C ASP A 49 13.31 -17.81 1.31
N ASP A 50 14.32 -17.50 2.08
CA ASP A 50 14.96 -18.36 3.08
C ASP A 50 14.15 -18.42 4.40
N VAL A 51 13.18 -17.54 4.58
CA VAL A 51 12.42 -17.39 5.82
C VAL A 51 11.18 -18.29 5.86
N TYR A 52 10.41 -18.32 4.77
CA TYR A 52 9.11 -18.99 4.74
C TYR A 52 9.07 -20.21 3.82
N SER A 53 9.80 -20.19 2.69
CA SER A 53 9.81 -21.31 1.73
C SER A 53 11.01 -22.23 1.86
N GLY A 54 12.08 -21.82 2.54
CA GLY A 54 13.27 -22.62 2.78
C GLY A 54 14.31 -22.51 1.68
N GLY A 55 14.36 -21.38 0.96
CA GLY A 55 15.45 -21.05 0.05
C GLY A 55 16.80 -21.00 0.75
N THR A 56 17.86 -21.11 -0.01
CA THR A 56 19.23 -21.24 0.52
C THR A 56 20.12 -20.09 0.06
N GLN A 57 21.22 -19.87 0.81
CA GLN A 57 22.28 -18.95 0.43
C GLN A 57 22.87 -19.33 -0.93
N GLN A 58 23.03 -20.62 -1.20
CA GLN A 58 23.58 -21.11 -2.46
C GLN A 58 22.69 -20.72 -3.65
N GLU A 59 21.35 -20.86 -3.53
CA GLU A 59 20.40 -20.42 -4.56
C GLU A 59 20.47 -18.90 -4.78
N ALA A 60 20.65 -18.13 -3.70
CA ALA A 60 20.83 -16.68 -3.77
C ALA A 60 22.07 -16.30 -4.57
N GLU A 61 23.21 -16.96 -4.29
CA GLU A 61 24.47 -16.73 -4.99
C GLU A 61 24.43 -17.16 -6.46
N GLU A 62 23.81 -18.32 -6.76
CA GLU A 62 23.67 -18.84 -8.12
C GLU A 62 22.88 -17.90 -9.03
N HIS A 63 21.88 -17.23 -8.49
CA HIS A 63 21.02 -16.31 -9.24
C HIS A 63 21.40 -14.83 -9.09
N GLY A 64 22.29 -14.50 -8.19
CA GLY A 64 22.66 -13.11 -7.89
C GLY A 64 21.54 -12.34 -7.17
N TYR A 65 20.69 -13.03 -6.40
CA TYR A 65 19.61 -12.43 -5.63
C TYR A 65 20.01 -12.27 -4.17
N ALA A 66 19.40 -11.29 -3.48
CA ALA A 66 19.54 -11.17 -2.03
C ALA A 66 18.58 -12.13 -1.29
N LEU A 67 18.91 -12.43 -0.03
CA LEU A 67 18.02 -13.20 0.84
C LEU A 67 16.89 -12.35 1.42
N LEU A 68 15.71 -12.96 1.57
CA LEU A 68 14.58 -12.30 2.23
C LEU A 68 14.91 -11.97 3.69
N SER A 69 15.63 -12.82 4.40
CA SER A 69 16.07 -12.57 5.79
C SER A 69 16.92 -11.31 5.91
N GLU A 70 17.84 -11.06 4.97
CA GLU A 70 18.65 -9.85 4.93
C GLU A 70 17.80 -8.60 4.66
N ALA A 71 16.87 -8.70 3.70
CA ALA A 71 15.95 -7.62 3.39
C ALA A 71 15.04 -7.28 4.58
N MET A 72 14.56 -8.31 5.31
CA MET A 72 13.75 -8.11 6.52
C MET A 72 14.57 -7.50 7.67
N ALA A 73 15.82 -7.88 7.82
CA ALA A 73 16.72 -7.27 8.81
C ALA A 73 16.96 -5.77 8.53
N LYS A 74 16.93 -5.36 7.26
CA LYS A 74 17.02 -3.96 6.85
C LYS A 74 15.65 -3.24 6.80
N GLY A 75 14.57 -3.90 7.20
CA GLY A 75 13.26 -3.30 7.40
C GLY A 75 12.17 -3.68 6.39
N LEU A 76 12.45 -4.53 5.41
CA LEU A 76 11.39 -5.03 4.52
C LEU A 76 10.33 -5.77 5.35
N PHE A 77 9.06 -5.55 5.03
CA PHE A 77 7.92 -6.14 5.74
C PHE A 77 7.87 -5.85 7.25
N HIS A 78 8.38 -4.68 7.67
CA HIS A 78 8.27 -4.21 9.06
C HIS A 78 6.81 -4.17 9.56
N PRO A 79 6.55 -4.02 10.87
CA PRO A 79 5.18 -3.83 11.38
C PRO A 79 4.47 -2.67 10.67
N ASN A 80 3.22 -2.89 10.26
CA ASN A 80 2.40 -1.97 9.45
C ASN A 80 2.88 -1.71 8.01
N CYS A 81 3.92 -2.38 7.54
CA CYS A 81 4.30 -2.32 6.14
C CYS A 81 3.14 -2.74 5.22
N ARG A 82 2.94 -2.02 4.13
CA ARG A 82 1.89 -2.30 3.13
C ARG A 82 2.44 -3.01 1.89
N ASP A 83 3.78 -3.10 1.75
CA ASP A 83 4.40 -3.71 0.58
C ASP A 83 4.12 -5.21 0.53
N THR A 84 3.98 -5.74 -0.66
CA THR A 84 3.64 -7.14 -0.94
C THR A 84 4.72 -7.78 -1.81
N ALA A 85 4.77 -9.10 -1.81
CA ALA A 85 5.58 -9.84 -2.75
C ALA A 85 4.72 -10.87 -3.47
N SER A 86 5.10 -11.21 -4.69
CA SER A 86 4.50 -12.27 -5.49
C SER A 86 5.50 -13.39 -5.69
N THR A 87 5.02 -14.63 -5.89
CA THR A 87 5.89 -15.74 -6.27
C THR A 87 6.53 -15.44 -7.63
N TYR A 88 7.84 -15.60 -7.71
CA TYR A 88 8.58 -15.46 -8.94
C TYR A 88 9.06 -16.84 -9.41
N PHE A 89 8.75 -17.21 -10.65
CA PHE A 89 9.22 -18.44 -11.26
C PHE A 89 10.33 -18.07 -12.24
N PRO A 90 11.60 -18.40 -11.94
CA PRO A 90 12.74 -18.09 -12.82
C PRO A 90 12.51 -18.62 -14.24
N GLY A 91 12.70 -17.76 -15.23
CA GLY A 91 12.53 -18.11 -16.64
C GLY A 91 11.08 -18.22 -17.14
N ILE A 92 10.09 -18.10 -16.25
CA ILE A 92 8.65 -18.18 -16.60
C ILE A 92 7.95 -16.86 -16.32
N THR A 93 8.13 -16.31 -15.11
CA THR A 93 7.46 -15.06 -14.71
C THR A 93 8.09 -13.87 -15.44
N GLN A 94 7.28 -13.16 -16.20
CA GLN A 94 7.65 -11.85 -16.72
C GLN A 94 7.49 -10.83 -15.61
N LEU A 95 8.58 -10.13 -15.29
CA LEU A 95 8.51 -9.04 -14.31
C LEU A 95 7.75 -7.86 -14.92
N PRO A 96 6.90 -7.18 -14.14
CA PRO A 96 6.24 -5.98 -14.61
C PRO A 96 7.30 -4.90 -14.91
N GLU A 97 7.02 -4.06 -15.89
CA GLU A 97 7.87 -2.91 -16.18
C GLU A 97 7.95 -1.99 -14.97
N LYS A 98 9.13 -1.43 -14.74
CA LYS A 98 9.31 -0.45 -13.68
C LYS A 98 8.51 0.79 -14.03
N PRO A 99 7.60 1.26 -13.13
CA PRO A 99 6.88 2.49 -13.37
C PRO A 99 7.82 3.66 -13.68
N SER A 100 7.47 4.48 -14.64
CA SER A 100 8.19 5.71 -14.96
C SER A 100 8.11 6.71 -13.80
N GLU A 101 9.02 7.68 -13.76
CA GLU A 101 8.98 8.74 -12.75
C GLU A 101 7.68 9.56 -12.83
N GLU A 102 7.13 9.71 -14.03
CA GLU A 102 5.88 10.42 -14.27
C GLU A 102 4.67 9.64 -13.68
N GLU A 103 4.60 8.31 -13.92
CA GLU A 103 3.57 7.44 -13.33
C GLU A 103 3.66 7.41 -11.80
N ILE A 104 4.87 7.35 -11.26
CA ILE A 104 5.10 7.42 -9.81
C ILE A 104 4.62 8.77 -9.25
N ALA A 105 4.94 9.87 -9.92
CA ALA A 105 4.51 11.21 -9.50
C ALA A 105 3.00 11.39 -9.62
N ALA A 106 2.36 10.86 -10.65
CA ALA A 106 0.91 10.88 -10.84
C ALA A 106 0.20 10.07 -9.75
N ALA A 107 0.68 8.86 -9.46
CA ALA A 107 0.12 8.02 -8.41
C ALA A 107 0.25 8.63 -7.01
N LYS A 108 1.40 9.26 -6.70
CA LYS A 108 1.57 10.00 -5.43
C LYS A 108 0.62 11.18 -5.29
N ARG A 109 0.41 11.95 -6.38
CA ARG A 109 -0.57 13.05 -6.37
C ARG A 109 -1.98 12.52 -6.11
N ARG A 110 -2.34 11.43 -6.78
CA ARG A 110 -3.65 10.79 -6.59
C ARG A 110 -3.85 10.30 -5.15
N GLU A 111 -2.85 9.60 -4.58
CA GLU A 111 -2.92 9.13 -3.19
C GLU A 111 -3.07 10.29 -2.20
N ALA A 112 -2.37 11.41 -2.41
CA ALA A 112 -2.51 12.60 -1.59
C ALA A 112 -3.94 13.15 -1.65
N LEU A 113 -4.54 13.26 -2.85
CA LEU A 113 -5.92 13.70 -3.04
C LEU A 113 -6.94 12.75 -2.42
N GLU A 114 -6.74 11.43 -2.55
CA GLU A 114 -7.59 10.42 -1.89
C GLU A 114 -7.53 10.53 -0.35
N GLY A 115 -6.34 10.81 0.20
CA GLY A 115 -6.15 11.09 1.62
C GLY A 115 -6.91 12.34 2.08
N GLU A 116 -6.74 13.45 1.36
CA GLU A 116 -7.48 14.70 1.64
C GLU A 116 -8.99 14.51 1.55
N LEU A 117 -9.46 13.78 0.54
CA LEU A 117 -10.89 13.47 0.35
C LEU A 117 -11.44 12.64 1.52
N SER A 118 -10.68 11.63 1.97
CA SER A 118 -11.07 10.82 3.13
C SER A 118 -11.20 11.65 4.40
N ASP A 119 -10.25 12.56 4.64
CA ASP A 119 -10.26 13.48 5.78
C ASP A 119 -11.41 14.50 5.68
N ALA A 120 -11.65 15.06 4.50
CA ALA A 120 -12.76 15.99 4.27
C ALA A 120 -14.11 15.31 4.54
N LYS A 121 -14.34 14.11 4.00
CA LYS A 121 -15.55 13.31 4.26
C LYS A 121 -15.72 12.95 5.74
N ALA A 122 -14.64 12.69 6.46
CA ALA A 122 -14.70 12.43 7.89
C ALA A 122 -15.14 13.67 8.68
N LYS A 123 -14.61 14.85 8.33
CA LYS A 123 -14.97 16.13 8.94
C LYS A 123 -16.42 16.54 8.63
N GLU A 124 -16.84 16.42 7.38
CA GLU A 124 -18.22 16.65 6.97
C GLU A 124 -19.19 15.82 7.82
N ARG A 125 -18.98 14.49 7.88
CA ARG A 125 -19.81 13.60 8.72
C ARG A 125 -19.77 13.95 10.20
N ALA A 126 -18.64 14.42 10.72
CA ALA A 126 -18.53 14.81 12.12
C ALA A 126 -19.36 16.08 12.41
N TYR A 127 -19.26 17.10 11.56
CA TYR A 127 -20.01 18.34 11.72
C TYR A 127 -21.49 18.19 11.42
N THR A 128 -21.90 17.35 10.47
CA THR A 128 -23.30 16.97 10.26
C THR A 128 -23.90 16.37 11.53
N ARG A 129 -23.18 15.47 12.21
CA ARG A 129 -23.66 14.93 13.48
C ARG A 129 -23.77 15.98 14.58
N ILE A 130 -22.87 16.96 14.63
CA ILE A 130 -22.95 18.07 15.57
C ILE A 130 -24.20 18.92 15.27
N ALA A 131 -24.44 19.25 14.00
CA ALA A 131 -25.61 20.00 13.56
C ALA A 131 -26.92 19.31 13.94
N GLU A 132 -27.02 18.01 13.77
CA GLU A 132 -28.22 17.22 13.99
C GLU A 132 -28.49 16.89 15.47
N LEU A 133 -27.43 16.68 16.25
CA LEU A 133 -27.54 16.11 17.61
C LEU A 133 -27.19 17.09 18.71
N SER A 134 -26.78 18.33 18.42
CA SER A 134 -26.48 19.32 19.44
C SER A 134 -27.75 19.78 20.14
N LEU A 135 -27.72 19.76 21.46
CA LEU A 135 -28.82 20.35 22.30
C LEU A 135 -28.73 21.88 22.39
N ASP A 136 -27.58 22.45 22.07
CA ASP A 136 -27.37 23.90 22.00
C ASP A 136 -27.56 24.36 20.55
N PRO A 137 -28.57 25.25 20.29
CA PRO A 137 -28.85 25.74 18.95
C PRO A 137 -27.66 26.42 18.27
N SER A 138 -26.84 27.18 19.02
CA SER A 138 -25.68 27.87 18.45
C SER A 138 -24.59 26.89 17.96
N ASN A 139 -24.38 25.80 18.70
CA ASN A 139 -23.50 24.73 18.28
C ASN A 139 -24.04 23.97 17.06
N GLY A 140 -25.38 23.82 16.99
CA GLY A 140 -26.03 23.19 15.83
C GLY A 140 -25.84 24.02 14.56
N GLU A 141 -26.04 25.35 14.63
CA GLU A 141 -25.84 26.27 13.52
C GLU A 141 -24.36 26.30 13.06
N ASP A 142 -23.41 26.42 13.98
CA ASP A 142 -21.97 26.35 13.69
C ASP A 142 -21.58 25.02 13.06
N GLY A 143 -22.17 23.93 13.56
CA GLY A 143 -22.01 22.58 12.99
C GLY A 143 -22.48 22.49 11.53
N ALA A 144 -23.67 23.05 11.24
CA ALA A 144 -24.23 23.06 9.90
C ALA A 144 -23.38 23.87 8.90
N GLU A 145 -22.92 25.07 9.31
CA GLU A 145 -22.03 25.88 8.46
C GLU A 145 -20.72 25.14 8.15
N LYS A 146 -20.11 24.51 9.16
CA LYS A 146 -18.89 23.72 8.96
C LYS A 146 -19.12 22.48 8.09
N ALA A 147 -20.24 21.79 8.26
CA ALA A 147 -20.61 20.64 7.42
C ALA A 147 -20.74 21.05 5.96
N GLN A 148 -21.41 22.17 5.68
CA GLN A 148 -21.52 22.69 4.31
C GLN A 148 -20.16 22.99 3.69
N ARG A 149 -19.25 23.70 4.39
CA ARG A 149 -17.90 23.99 3.88
C ARG A 149 -17.10 22.74 3.57
N TRP A 150 -17.21 21.70 4.42
CA TRP A 150 -16.53 20.45 4.16
C TRP A 150 -17.17 19.66 3.02
N GLY A 151 -18.50 19.74 2.83
CA GLY A 151 -19.20 19.18 1.67
C GLY A 151 -18.76 19.82 0.36
N GLU A 152 -18.62 21.15 0.32
CA GLU A 152 -18.06 21.87 -0.83
C GLU A 152 -16.62 21.40 -1.15
N ARG A 153 -15.78 21.26 -0.11
CA ARG A 153 -14.41 20.73 -0.27
C ARG A 153 -14.38 19.30 -0.78
N VAL A 154 -15.30 18.45 -0.34
CA VAL A 154 -15.47 17.08 -0.86
C VAL A 154 -15.76 17.10 -2.36
N GLY A 155 -16.70 17.96 -2.81
CA GLY A 155 -17.03 18.10 -4.23
C GLY A 155 -15.82 18.54 -5.08
N GLU A 156 -15.05 19.53 -4.61
CA GLU A 156 -13.82 19.96 -5.30
C GLU A 156 -12.79 18.82 -5.45
N LEU A 157 -12.57 18.07 -4.38
CA LEU A 157 -11.61 16.97 -4.38
C LEU A 157 -12.06 15.80 -5.26
N GLU A 158 -13.36 15.51 -5.31
CA GLU A 158 -13.92 14.48 -6.20
C GLU A 158 -13.74 14.86 -7.67
N LEU A 159 -13.95 16.14 -8.03
CA LEU A 159 -13.69 16.65 -9.37
C LEU A 159 -12.20 16.52 -9.72
N SER A 160 -11.30 16.96 -8.85
CA SER A 160 -9.85 16.87 -9.06
C SER A 160 -9.38 15.42 -9.24
N LEU A 161 -9.98 14.47 -8.50
CA LEU A 161 -9.69 13.05 -8.66
C LEU A 161 -10.23 12.50 -10.00
N GLY A 162 -11.39 12.96 -10.45
CA GLY A 162 -11.96 12.59 -11.75
C GLY A 162 -11.06 13.02 -12.92
N GLU A 163 -10.46 14.18 -12.83
CA GLU A 163 -9.52 14.69 -13.85
C GLU A 163 -8.17 13.94 -13.89
N THR A 164 -7.81 13.25 -12.81
CA THR A 164 -6.56 12.47 -12.74
C THR A 164 -6.70 11.04 -13.26
N LEU A 165 -7.92 10.61 -13.62
CA LEU A 165 -8.13 9.32 -14.26
C LEU A 165 -7.87 9.47 -15.77
N PRO A 166 -6.92 8.71 -16.37
CA PRO A 166 -6.89 8.59 -17.83
C PRO A 166 -8.21 7.96 -18.26
N ASP A 167 -8.82 8.52 -19.29
CA ASP A 167 -10.01 7.95 -19.92
C ASP A 167 -9.76 6.46 -20.18
N ALA A 168 -10.56 5.60 -19.55
CA ALA A 168 -10.54 4.16 -19.78
C ALA A 168 -11.06 3.92 -21.21
N THR A 169 -10.14 3.84 -22.16
CA THR A 169 -10.38 3.37 -23.52
C THR A 169 -10.05 1.90 -23.64
#